data_20f35b69debdd38575d6d1f0217acc62
#
_entry.id   20f35b69debdd38575d6d1f0217acc62
#
_cell.length_a   1.000
_cell.length_b   1.000
_cell.length_c   1.000
_cell.angle_alpha   90.00
_cell.angle_beta   90.00
_cell.angle_gamma   90.00
#
_symmetry.space_group_name_H-M   'P 1'
#
loop_
_entity.id
_entity.type
_entity.pdbx_description
1 polymer ?
#
loop_
_entity_poly.entity_id
_entity_poly.type
_entity_poly.pdbx_seq_one_letter_code
_entity_poly.pdbx_strand_id
1 'polypeptide(L)'
;MKLQEQINEDIKNAMRKSDKDKLAVLRQLKNAFMNASIIKGNINTPLEDVEALNIIRKQVAQREDSFEIFTKENRVQLALTESAEIDILRKYLPVALTDDQLGGMVDSAIKELGATSKRDMGRVIKHVAELANGATDNKTISTLVGSKLQ
;
A
#
# COMPACT_ATOMS: atom_id res chain seq x y z
N MET A 1 -6.05 -10.91 -13.58
CA MET A 1 -7.10 -10.10 -12.91
C MET A 1 -6.46 -8.99 -12.12
N LYS A 2 -6.90 -7.77 -12.30
CA LYS A 2 -6.39 -6.65 -11.52
C LYS A 2 -6.85 -6.73 -10.07
N LEU A 3 -6.09 -6.16 -9.16
CA LEU A 3 -6.38 -6.19 -7.72
C LEU A 3 -7.77 -5.63 -7.40
N GLN A 4 -8.17 -4.55 -8.06
CA GLN A 4 -9.50 -3.97 -7.89
C GLN A 4 -10.61 -4.96 -8.25
N GLU A 5 -10.42 -5.74 -9.31
CA GLU A 5 -11.38 -6.77 -9.72
C GLU A 5 -11.43 -7.91 -8.70
N GLN A 6 -10.28 -8.30 -8.16
CA GLN A 6 -10.19 -9.32 -7.12
C GLN A 6 -10.97 -8.89 -5.87
N ILE A 7 -10.84 -7.64 -5.47
CA ILE A 7 -11.56 -7.11 -4.32
C ILE A 7 -13.06 -7.11 -4.56
N ASN A 8 -13.53 -6.79 -5.76
CA ASN A 8 -14.94 -6.89 -6.11
C ASN A 8 -15.46 -8.32 -5.97
N GLU A 9 -14.70 -9.31 -6.40
CA GLU A 9 -15.06 -10.72 -6.22
C GLU A 9 -15.07 -11.12 -4.74
N ASP A 10 -14.09 -10.66 -3.97
CA ASP A 10 -14.00 -10.94 -2.54
C ASP A 10 -15.17 -10.33 -1.77
N ILE A 11 -15.67 -9.16 -2.20
CA ILE A 11 -16.89 -8.56 -1.65
C ILE A 11 -18.09 -9.49 -1.86
N LYS A 12 -18.25 -10.01 -3.07
CA LYS A 12 -19.34 -10.95 -3.38
C LYS A 12 -19.25 -12.20 -2.51
N ASN A 13 -18.06 -12.74 -2.36
CA ASN A 13 -17.82 -13.91 -1.52
C ASN A 13 -18.11 -13.64 -0.03
N ALA A 14 -17.70 -12.49 0.48
CA ALA A 14 -18.02 -12.08 1.85
C ALA A 14 -19.53 -11.94 2.07
N MET A 15 -20.25 -11.42 1.08
CA MET A 15 -21.71 -11.34 1.14
C MET A 15 -22.35 -12.73 1.21
N ARG A 16 -21.89 -13.66 0.38
CA ARG A 16 -22.41 -15.04 0.38
C ARG A 16 -22.17 -15.76 1.69
N LYS A 17 -21.01 -15.50 2.32
CA LYS A 17 -20.62 -16.12 3.60
C LYS A 17 -21.13 -15.37 4.82
N SER A 18 -21.81 -14.24 4.62
CA SER A 18 -22.26 -13.36 5.70
C SER A 18 -21.13 -12.91 6.63
N ASP A 19 -19.94 -12.71 6.07
CA ASP A 19 -18.78 -12.21 6.79
C ASP A 19 -18.85 -10.68 6.86
N LYS A 20 -19.53 -10.18 7.88
CA LYS A 20 -19.85 -8.75 8.03
C LYS A 20 -18.61 -7.89 8.20
N ASP A 21 -17.63 -8.34 8.96
CA ASP A 21 -16.43 -7.56 9.26
C ASP A 21 -15.58 -7.39 8.00
N LYS A 22 -15.34 -8.48 7.29
CA LYS A 22 -14.61 -8.45 6.04
C LYS A 22 -15.34 -7.61 4.98
N LEU A 23 -16.65 -7.76 4.90
CA LEU A 23 -17.47 -7.00 3.96
C LEU A 23 -17.38 -5.50 4.19
N ALA A 24 -17.45 -5.05 5.45
CA ALA A 24 -17.34 -3.64 5.80
C ALA A 24 -15.99 -3.05 5.39
N VAL A 25 -14.90 -3.76 5.68
CA VAL A 25 -13.55 -3.32 5.31
C VAL A 25 -13.38 -3.24 3.79
N LEU A 26 -13.83 -4.26 3.07
CA LEU A 26 -13.72 -4.29 1.61
C LEU A 26 -14.58 -3.23 0.92
N ARG A 27 -15.74 -2.91 1.48
CA ARG A 27 -16.59 -1.82 0.97
C ARG A 27 -15.93 -0.46 1.14
N GLN A 28 -15.29 -0.21 2.28
CA GLN A 28 -14.52 1.01 2.51
C GLN A 28 -13.37 1.13 1.50
N LEU A 29 -12.70 0.02 1.25
CA LEU A 29 -11.62 -0.02 0.27
C LEU A 29 -12.13 0.25 -1.15
N LYS A 30 -13.25 -0.34 -1.52
CA LYS A 30 -13.91 -0.06 -2.80
C LYS A 30 -14.23 1.41 -2.97
N ASN A 31 -14.76 2.04 -1.92
CA ASN A 31 -15.06 3.48 -1.95
C ASN A 31 -13.79 4.32 -2.15
N ALA A 32 -12.70 3.94 -1.50
CA ALA A 32 -11.42 4.62 -1.69
C ALA A 32 -10.90 4.49 -3.13
N PHE A 33 -11.06 3.33 -3.73
CA PHE A 33 -10.71 3.12 -5.16
C PHE A 33 -11.56 3.98 -6.08
N MET A 34 -12.87 4.04 -5.83
CA MET A 34 -13.78 4.88 -6.61
C MET A 34 -13.40 6.35 -6.52
N ASN A 35 -13.12 6.84 -5.33
CA ASN A 35 -12.70 8.22 -5.12
C ASN A 35 -11.39 8.53 -5.87
N ALA A 36 -10.44 7.62 -5.86
CA ALA A 36 -9.18 7.77 -6.60
C ALA A 36 -9.44 7.83 -8.11
N SER A 37 -10.34 7.00 -8.62
CA SER A 37 -10.72 6.99 -10.04
C SER A 37 -11.41 8.28 -10.45
N ILE A 38 -12.27 8.83 -9.60
CA ILE A 38 -12.95 10.11 -9.83
C ILE A 38 -11.93 11.24 -9.92
N ILE A 39 -10.98 11.29 -9.01
CA ILE A 39 -9.92 12.31 -9.00
C ILE A 39 -9.09 12.26 -10.29
N LYS A 40 -8.82 11.06 -10.79
CA LYS A 40 -8.11 10.90 -12.07
C LYS A 40 -8.96 11.22 -13.29
N GLY A 41 -10.29 11.37 -13.12
CA GLY A 41 -11.20 11.61 -14.22
C GLY A 41 -11.50 10.38 -15.07
N ASN A 42 -11.26 9.19 -14.55
CA ASN A 42 -11.40 7.94 -15.31
C ASN A 42 -12.09 6.85 -14.50
N ILE A 43 -13.41 7.01 -14.36
CA ILE A 43 -14.26 6.14 -13.55
C ILE A 43 -14.37 4.73 -14.13
N ASN A 44 -14.30 4.60 -15.46
CA ASN A 44 -14.59 3.35 -16.17
C ASN A 44 -13.38 2.43 -16.34
N THR A 45 -12.18 2.91 -16.01
CA THR A 45 -10.96 2.12 -16.11
C THR A 45 -10.50 1.69 -14.71
N PRO A 46 -10.30 0.38 -14.47
CA PRO A 46 -9.78 -0.08 -13.18
C PRO A 46 -8.43 0.56 -12.87
N LEU A 47 -8.17 0.81 -11.58
CA LEU A 47 -6.88 1.28 -11.13
C LEU A 47 -5.80 0.25 -11.44
N GLU A 48 -4.61 0.74 -11.74
CA GLU A 48 -3.44 -0.12 -11.82
C GLU A 48 -3.12 -0.69 -10.42
N ASP A 49 -2.53 -1.88 -10.39
CA ASP A 49 -2.25 -2.57 -9.12
C ASP A 49 -1.39 -1.75 -8.18
N VAL A 50 -0.40 -1.02 -8.70
CA VAL A 50 0.46 -0.13 -7.89
C VAL A 50 -0.38 0.93 -7.18
N GLU A 51 -1.32 1.55 -7.87
CA GLU A 51 -2.21 2.55 -7.28
C GLU A 51 -3.12 1.93 -6.22
N ALA A 52 -3.70 0.77 -6.52
CA ALA A 52 -4.55 0.05 -5.57
C ALA A 52 -3.78 -0.35 -4.32
N LEU A 53 -2.55 -0.86 -4.46
CA LEU A 53 -1.70 -1.23 -3.34
C LEU A 53 -1.32 -0.02 -2.46
N ASN A 54 -1.06 1.12 -3.07
CA ASN A 54 -0.76 2.35 -2.32
C ASN A 54 -1.97 2.80 -1.48
N ILE A 55 -3.18 2.67 -2.02
CA ILE A 55 -4.41 2.97 -1.28
C ILE A 55 -4.57 2.01 -0.09
N ILE A 56 -4.32 0.72 -0.30
CA ILE A 56 -4.39 -0.29 0.77
C ILE A 56 -3.36 0.03 1.86
N ARG A 57 -2.13 0.37 1.50
CA ARG A 57 -1.09 0.75 2.47
C ARG A 57 -1.49 1.95 3.30
N LYS A 58 -2.07 2.94 2.67
CA LYS A 58 -2.54 4.14 3.36
C LYS A 58 -3.62 3.79 4.38
N GLN A 59 -4.56 2.94 4.02
CA GLN A 59 -5.59 2.48 4.95
C GLN A 59 -5.02 1.66 6.10
N VAL A 60 -4.04 0.80 5.84
CA VAL A 60 -3.34 0.05 6.89
C VAL A 60 -2.64 1.02 7.85
N ALA A 61 -1.92 2.00 7.33
CA ALA A 61 -1.22 2.99 8.16
C ALA A 61 -2.17 3.79 9.05
N GLN A 62 -3.31 4.21 8.51
CA GLN A 62 -4.34 4.93 9.27
C GLN A 62 -4.90 4.06 10.42
N ARG A 63 -5.11 2.78 10.15
CA ARG A 63 -5.61 1.85 11.17
C ARG A 63 -4.55 1.50 12.21
N GLU A 64 -3.28 1.44 11.83
CA GLU A 64 -2.17 1.26 12.78
C GLU A 64 -2.08 2.44 13.75
N ASP A 65 -2.26 3.66 13.24
CA ASP A 65 -2.29 4.86 14.08
C ASP A 65 -3.47 4.80 15.07
N SER A 66 -4.64 4.43 14.58
CA SER A 66 -5.83 4.27 15.43
C SER A 66 -5.64 3.16 16.47
N PHE A 67 -5.07 2.04 16.07
CA PHE A 67 -4.73 0.92 16.97
C PHE A 67 -3.83 1.40 18.12
N GLU A 68 -2.80 2.16 17.80
CA GLU A 68 -1.86 2.68 18.79
C GLU A 68 -2.57 3.62 19.78
N ILE A 69 -3.41 4.53 19.28
CA ILE A 69 -4.18 5.46 20.11
C ILE A 69 -5.13 4.71 21.03
N PHE A 70 -5.91 3.77 20.51
CA PHE A 70 -6.85 2.99 21.31
C PHE A 70 -6.14 2.14 22.37
N THR A 71 -4.97 1.60 22.05
CA THR A 71 -4.16 0.83 22.98
C THR A 71 -3.68 1.74 24.14
N LYS A 72 -3.20 2.94 23.84
CA LYS A 72 -2.77 3.90 24.85
C LYS A 72 -3.90 4.35 25.76
N GLU A 73 -5.12 4.44 25.22
CA GLU A 73 -6.31 4.86 25.97
C GLU A 73 -7.02 3.69 26.67
N ASN A 74 -6.44 2.50 26.65
CA ASN A 74 -7.03 1.27 27.21
C ASN A 74 -8.40 0.91 26.60
N ARG A 75 -8.65 1.30 25.36
CA ARG A 75 -9.86 0.93 24.62
C ARG A 75 -9.61 -0.36 23.85
N VAL A 76 -9.55 -1.48 24.59
CA VAL A 76 -9.10 -2.77 24.05
C VAL A 76 -9.97 -3.26 22.91
N GLN A 77 -11.30 -3.16 23.01
CA GLN A 77 -12.19 -3.66 21.96
C GLN A 77 -12.02 -2.91 20.65
N LEU A 78 -11.86 -1.58 20.71
CA LEU A 78 -11.63 -0.76 19.52
C LEU A 78 -10.27 -1.08 18.91
N ALA A 79 -9.24 -1.28 19.73
CA ALA A 79 -7.92 -1.69 19.26
C ALA A 79 -7.97 -3.05 18.55
N LEU A 80 -8.68 -4.02 19.10
CA LEU A 80 -8.83 -5.35 18.49
C LEU A 80 -9.57 -5.27 17.15
N THR A 81 -10.57 -4.40 17.03
CA THR A 81 -11.28 -4.17 15.76
C THR A 81 -10.33 -3.64 14.70
N GLU A 82 -9.51 -2.63 15.04
CA GLU A 82 -8.50 -2.11 14.12
C GLU A 82 -7.50 -3.17 13.69
N SER A 83 -7.04 -3.98 14.64
CA SER A 83 -6.10 -5.08 14.35
C SER A 83 -6.69 -6.10 13.39
N ALA A 84 -7.96 -6.48 13.57
CA ALA A 84 -8.64 -7.42 12.67
C ALA A 84 -8.80 -6.84 11.26
N GLU A 85 -9.12 -5.56 11.15
CA GLU A 85 -9.24 -4.87 9.86
C GLU A 85 -7.89 -4.77 9.15
N ILE A 86 -6.82 -4.51 9.88
CA ILE A 86 -5.45 -4.51 9.34
C ILE A 86 -5.12 -5.89 8.76
N ASP A 87 -5.43 -6.96 9.46
CA ASP A 87 -5.15 -8.32 8.98
C ASP A 87 -5.86 -8.62 7.65
N ILE A 88 -7.09 -8.16 7.50
CA ILE A 88 -7.85 -8.31 6.26
C ILE A 88 -7.15 -7.60 5.11
N LEU A 89 -6.74 -6.36 5.32
CA LEU A 89 -6.09 -5.53 4.29
C LEU A 89 -4.69 -6.05 3.92
N ARG A 90 -3.91 -6.49 4.90
CA ARG A 90 -2.54 -6.98 4.66
C ARG A 90 -2.48 -8.20 3.76
N LYS A 91 -3.53 -8.99 3.69
CA LYS A 91 -3.58 -10.15 2.80
C LYS A 91 -3.47 -9.78 1.32
N TYR A 92 -3.79 -8.54 0.97
CA TYR A 92 -3.67 -8.04 -0.41
C TYR A 92 -2.29 -7.46 -0.71
N LEU A 93 -1.50 -7.18 0.32
CA LEU A 93 -0.17 -6.60 0.13
C LEU A 93 0.84 -7.71 -0.20
N PRO A 94 1.78 -7.46 -1.13
CA PRO A 94 2.88 -8.39 -1.36
C PRO A 94 3.76 -8.49 -0.12
N VAL A 95 4.55 -9.57 -0.04
CA VAL A 95 5.51 -9.73 1.04
C VAL A 95 6.45 -8.53 1.04
N ALA A 96 6.61 -7.89 2.20
CA ALA A 96 7.46 -6.72 2.33
C ALA A 96 8.92 -7.07 2.00
N LEU A 97 9.58 -6.19 1.26
CA LEU A 97 11.01 -6.30 1.02
C LEU A 97 11.77 -6.05 2.32
N THR A 98 12.82 -6.81 2.56
CA THR A 98 13.75 -6.51 3.65
C THR A 98 14.55 -5.26 3.34
N ASP A 99 15.11 -4.62 4.36
CA ASP A 99 15.97 -3.45 4.18
C ASP A 99 17.16 -3.78 3.28
N ASP A 100 17.74 -4.97 3.42
CA ASP A 100 18.85 -5.42 2.58
C ASP A 100 18.45 -5.60 1.12
N GLN A 101 17.26 -6.20 0.88
CA GLN A 101 16.75 -6.37 -0.48
C GLN A 101 16.47 -5.00 -1.13
N LEU A 102 15.83 -4.10 -0.42
CA LEU A 102 15.55 -2.76 -0.93
C LEU A 102 16.83 -1.97 -1.15
N GLY A 103 17.78 -2.05 -0.21
CA GLY A 103 19.10 -1.42 -0.34
C GLY A 103 19.84 -1.89 -1.59
N GLY A 104 19.81 -3.19 -1.87
CA GLY A 104 20.40 -3.76 -3.08
C GLY A 104 19.74 -3.24 -4.36
N MET A 105 18.41 -3.12 -4.35
CA MET A 105 17.66 -2.56 -5.49
C MET A 105 18.03 -1.10 -5.74
N VAL A 106 18.16 -0.31 -4.69
CA VAL A 106 18.56 1.10 -4.79
C VAL A 106 19.99 1.22 -5.32
N ASP A 107 20.92 0.45 -4.79
CA ASP A 107 22.31 0.47 -5.24
C ASP A 107 22.42 0.10 -6.72
N SER A 108 21.71 -0.94 -7.15
CA SER A 108 21.67 -1.35 -8.55
C SER A 108 21.07 -0.28 -9.46
N ALA A 109 20.00 0.38 -9.01
CA ALA A 109 19.35 1.45 -9.77
C ALA A 109 20.29 2.66 -9.92
N ILE A 110 20.98 3.05 -8.86
CA ILE A 110 21.96 4.15 -8.89
C ILE A 110 23.06 3.85 -9.91
N LYS A 111 23.59 2.65 -9.88
CA LYS A 111 24.62 2.23 -10.81
C LYS A 111 24.12 2.18 -12.26
N GLU A 112 22.95 1.60 -12.48
CA GLU A 112 22.35 1.41 -13.79
C GLU A 112 21.99 2.74 -14.46
N LEU A 113 21.48 3.71 -13.67
CA LEU A 113 21.11 5.03 -14.17
C LEU A 113 22.26 6.02 -14.17
N GLY A 114 23.42 5.65 -13.64
CA GLY A 114 24.56 6.56 -13.53
C GLY A 114 24.30 7.74 -12.61
N ALA A 115 23.48 7.55 -11.57
CA ALA A 115 23.12 8.61 -10.65
C ALA A 115 24.32 8.96 -9.75
N THR A 116 24.56 10.27 -9.57
CA THR A 116 25.72 10.78 -8.82
C THR A 116 25.37 11.77 -7.71
N SER A 117 24.16 12.31 -7.73
CA SER A 117 23.79 13.36 -6.78
C SER A 117 22.28 13.35 -6.51
N LYS A 118 21.84 14.17 -5.56
CA LYS A 118 20.43 14.32 -5.23
C LYS A 118 19.55 14.80 -6.39
N ARG A 119 20.13 15.39 -7.42
CA ARG A 119 19.39 15.74 -8.64
C ARG A 119 18.78 14.53 -9.32
N ASP A 120 19.39 13.37 -9.11
CA ASP A 120 18.97 12.12 -9.74
C ASP A 120 17.95 11.35 -8.93
N MET A 121 17.58 11.85 -7.72
CA MET A 121 16.66 11.14 -6.81
C MET A 121 15.35 10.75 -7.49
N GLY A 122 14.73 11.67 -8.22
CA GLY A 122 13.44 11.38 -8.86
C GLY A 122 13.50 10.21 -9.82
N ARG A 123 14.55 10.10 -10.62
CA ARG A 123 14.76 8.98 -11.55
C ARG A 123 15.00 7.67 -10.83
N VAL A 124 15.82 7.71 -9.78
CA VAL A 124 16.14 6.51 -8.99
C VAL A 124 14.90 6.02 -8.25
N ILE A 125 14.16 6.91 -7.61
CA ILE A 125 12.92 6.57 -6.89
C ILE A 125 11.92 5.91 -7.83
N LYS A 126 11.70 6.49 -9.00
CA LYS A 126 10.77 5.95 -9.99
C LYS A 126 11.20 4.55 -10.45
N HIS A 127 12.48 4.38 -10.75
CA HIS A 127 13.00 3.08 -11.20
C HIS A 127 12.87 2.01 -10.14
N VAL A 128 13.21 2.32 -8.88
CA VAL A 128 13.08 1.39 -7.75
C VAL A 128 11.60 1.07 -7.47
N ALA A 129 10.72 2.06 -7.55
CA ALA A 129 9.29 1.84 -7.36
C ALA A 129 8.73 0.87 -8.39
N GLU A 130 9.15 0.97 -9.65
CA GLU A 130 8.76 0.03 -10.71
C GLU A 130 9.28 -1.38 -10.44
N LEU A 131 10.53 -1.51 -10.02
CA LEU A 131 11.13 -2.81 -9.67
C LEU A 131 10.47 -3.44 -8.45
N ALA A 132 10.16 -2.65 -7.44
CA ALA A 132 9.54 -3.12 -6.20
C ALA A 132 8.09 -3.58 -6.43
N ASN A 133 7.44 -3.06 -7.48
CA ASN A 133 6.08 -3.45 -7.90
C ASN A 133 5.09 -3.53 -6.75
N GLY A 134 5.06 -2.50 -5.91
CA GLY A 134 4.12 -2.42 -4.80
C GLY A 134 4.57 -3.08 -3.50
N ALA A 135 5.74 -3.72 -3.44
CA ALA A 135 6.24 -4.38 -2.23
C ALA A 135 6.71 -3.41 -1.13
N THR A 136 6.82 -2.13 -1.44
CA THR A 136 7.16 -1.08 -0.48
C THR A 136 6.53 0.24 -0.92
N ASP A 137 6.47 1.23 -0.03
CA ASP A 137 5.92 2.54 -0.35
C ASP A 137 7.00 3.51 -0.85
N ASN A 138 6.55 4.59 -1.50
CA ASN A 138 7.44 5.59 -2.05
C ASN A 138 8.22 6.36 -0.97
N LYS A 139 7.65 6.52 0.21
CA LYS A 139 8.32 7.19 1.33
C LYS A 139 9.56 6.42 1.77
N THR A 140 9.43 5.11 1.92
CA THR A 140 10.55 4.23 2.30
C THR A 140 11.65 4.26 1.24
N ILE A 141 11.27 4.18 -0.04
CA ILE A 141 12.21 4.28 -1.16
C ILE A 141 12.92 5.63 -1.15
N SER A 142 12.17 6.71 -1.03
CA SER A 142 12.69 8.08 -1.03
C SER A 142 13.71 8.32 0.10
N THR A 143 13.39 7.85 1.30
CA THR A 143 14.28 7.96 2.46
C THR A 143 15.60 7.24 2.20
N LEU A 144 15.53 6.03 1.69
CA LEU A 144 16.72 5.22 1.43
C LEU A 144 17.56 5.80 0.28
N VAL A 145 16.93 6.22 -0.81
CA VAL A 145 17.63 6.87 -1.94
C VAL A 145 18.31 8.15 -1.47
N GLY A 146 17.62 8.96 -0.68
CA GLY A 146 18.19 10.19 -0.13
C GLY A 146 19.40 9.95 0.77
N SER A 147 19.44 8.83 1.48
CA SER A 147 20.60 8.48 2.32
C SER A 147 21.80 8.00 1.51
N LYS A 148 21.59 7.48 0.31
CA LYS A 148 22.64 6.92 -0.56
C LYS A 148 23.17 7.91 -1.59
N LEU A 149 22.38 8.90 -1.99
CA LEU A 149 22.78 9.96 -2.91
C LEU A 149 23.11 11.23 -2.12
N GLN A 150 24.27 11.78 -2.38
CA GLN A 150 24.70 13.02 -1.71
C GLN A 150 24.93 14.16 -2.67
#